data_61e7818db5a565ffed0867ecb88843fc
#
_entry.id   61e7818db5a565ffed0867ecb88843fc
#
_cell.length_a   1.000
_cell.length_b   1.000
_cell.length_c   1.000
_cell.angle_alpha   90.00
_cell.angle_beta   90.00
_cell.angle_gamma   90.00
#
_symmetry.space_group_name_H-M   'P 1'
#
loop_
_entity.id
_entity.type
_entity.pdbx_description
1 polymer ?
#
loop_
_entity_poly.entity_id
_entity_poly.type
_entity_poly.pdbx_seq_one_letter_code
_entity_poly.pdbx_strand_id
1 'polypeptide(L)'
;MQLRKRKTQLNSVDALEILVIAPHPDDAELGMGGAIAKMIGLGWRVGILDLTDGEPTPFGDPVTRAAETRAASVALGVTWRENLGLRNRFLEPTLEARGLLAGVLRRVRPKWLFAPYWEDAHPDHVAATQLIEAARFWSKLTKSDLPGEPFHPSRVFHYYCVHLKHVAQPAFVLDISDQWQVKADAIACYASQFTTGKDHVVPSMLDRLRDEAAYWGKMIGTRYGEPFTSREPIALTDLTRLI
;
A
#
# COMPACT_ATOMS: atom_id res chain seq x y z
N MET A 1 -46.51 -6.84 6.71
CA MET A 1 -45.94 -5.77 5.85
C MET A 1 -44.47 -5.92 5.83
N GLN A 2 -43.92 -6.65 4.82
CA GLN A 2 -42.49 -6.96 4.71
C GLN A 2 -41.77 -5.78 4.07
N LEU A 3 -40.93 -5.09 4.86
CA LEU A 3 -39.97 -4.11 4.34
C LEU A 3 -38.89 -4.85 3.53
N ARG A 4 -39.01 -4.83 2.19
CA ARG A 4 -37.93 -5.21 1.29
C ARG A 4 -36.76 -4.26 1.53
N LYS A 5 -35.69 -4.74 2.17
CA LYS A 5 -34.38 -4.04 2.21
C LYS A 5 -33.94 -3.81 0.76
N ARG A 6 -33.93 -2.55 0.34
CA ARG A 6 -33.29 -2.15 -0.93
C ARG A 6 -31.82 -2.56 -0.86
N LYS A 7 -31.43 -3.53 -1.68
CA LYS A 7 -30.00 -3.78 -1.97
C LYS A 7 -29.48 -2.51 -2.63
N THR A 8 -28.67 -1.76 -1.91
CA THR A 8 -27.88 -0.68 -2.51
C THR A 8 -26.95 -1.36 -3.51
N GLN A 9 -27.22 -1.24 -4.82
CA GLN A 9 -26.26 -1.61 -5.84
C GLN A 9 -25.07 -0.67 -5.65
N LEU A 10 -23.92 -1.24 -5.23
CA LEU A 10 -22.65 -0.55 -5.28
C LEU A 10 -22.41 -0.17 -6.74
N ASN A 11 -22.26 1.12 -7.00
CA ASN A 11 -21.86 1.58 -8.32
C ASN A 11 -20.52 0.90 -8.67
N SER A 12 -20.43 0.33 -9.86
CA SER A 12 -19.26 -0.43 -10.34
C SER A 12 -17.95 0.36 -10.39
N VAL A 13 -18.02 1.65 -10.10
CA VAL A 13 -16.91 2.60 -10.11
C VAL A 13 -15.98 2.44 -8.90
N ASP A 14 -16.45 1.93 -7.77
CA ASP A 14 -15.68 1.88 -6.52
C ASP A 14 -14.97 0.54 -6.25
N ALA A 15 -15.26 -0.51 -7.02
CA ALA A 15 -14.68 -1.83 -6.78
C ALA A 15 -13.23 -1.88 -7.27
N LEU A 16 -12.29 -2.19 -6.36
CA LEU A 16 -10.87 -2.38 -6.66
C LEU A 16 -10.53 -3.86 -6.74
N GLU A 17 -9.51 -4.20 -7.53
CA GLU A 17 -8.91 -5.53 -7.46
C GLU A 17 -7.81 -5.59 -6.41
N ILE A 18 -7.04 -4.51 -6.28
CA ILE A 18 -5.94 -4.38 -5.34
C ILE A 18 -6.12 -3.10 -4.53
N LEU A 19 -6.00 -3.20 -3.21
CA LEU A 19 -5.88 -2.06 -2.32
C LEU A 19 -4.52 -2.13 -1.60
N VAL A 20 -3.69 -1.13 -1.86
CA VAL A 20 -2.46 -0.91 -1.10
C VAL A 20 -2.78 -0.01 0.08
N ILE A 21 -2.44 -0.45 1.28
CA ILE A 21 -2.67 0.33 2.49
C ILE A 21 -1.32 0.75 3.05
N ALA A 22 -1.11 2.06 3.12
CA ALA A 22 0.13 2.67 3.54
C ALA A 22 -0.04 3.40 4.88
N PRO A 23 0.90 3.30 5.81
CA PRO A 23 0.91 4.11 7.04
C PRO A 23 0.90 5.61 6.74
N HIS A 24 1.76 6.05 5.82
CA HIS A 24 1.93 7.44 5.42
C HIS A 24 1.89 7.58 3.89
N PRO A 25 1.53 8.78 3.37
CA PRO A 25 1.73 9.08 1.95
C PRO A 25 3.23 9.07 1.62
N ASP A 26 3.64 8.21 0.75
CA ASP A 26 4.97 7.84 0.22
C ASP A 26 5.35 6.37 0.46
N ASP A 27 4.88 5.72 1.52
CA ASP A 27 5.26 4.33 1.84
C ASP A 27 4.88 3.34 0.73
N ALA A 28 3.74 3.53 0.07
CA ALA A 28 3.31 2.70 -1.06
C ALA A 28 4.25 2.84 -2.26
N GLU A 29 4.66 4.07 -2.56
CA GLU A 29 5.59 4.37 -3.63
C GLU A 29 6.98 3.80 -3.34
N LEU A 30 7.46 3.99 -2.11
CA LEU A 30 8.76 3.50 -1.67
C LEU A 30 8.83 1.98 -1.68
N GLY A 31 7.83 1.32 -1.07
CA GLY A 31 7.83 -0.14 -0.88
C GLY A 31 7.43 -0.93 -2.12
N MET A 32 6.48 -0.42 -2.94
CA MET A 32 5.92 -1.18 -4.06
C MET A 32 5.44 -0.36 -5.26
N GLY A 33 6.01 0.82 -5.48
CA GLY A 33 5.62 1.71 -6.59
C GLY A 33 5.73 1.08 -7.96
N GLY A 34 6.77 0.27 -8.19
CA GLY A 34 6.95 -0.48 -9.44
C GLY A 34 5.87 -1.55 -9.64
N ALA A 35 5.52 -2.28 -8.59
CA ALA A 35 4.44 -3.27 -8.62
C ALA A 35 3.08 -2.61 -8.89
N ILE A 36 2.79 -1.46 -8.26
CA ILE A 36 1.58 -0.68 -8.52
C ILE A 36 1.49 -0.32 -10.01
N ALA A 37 2.54 0.30 -10.56
CA ALA A 37 2.58 0.69 -11.97
C ALA A 37 2.44 -0.51 -12.90
N LYS A 38 3.09 -1.63 -12.58
CA LYS A 38 2.99 -2.89 -13.36
C LYS A 38 1.58 -3.44 -13.36
N MET A 39 0.92 -3.52 -12.21
CA MET A 39 -0.44 -4.04 -12.10
C MET A 39 -1.44 -3.15 -12.86
N ILE A 40 -1.30 -1.82 -12.76
CA ILE A 40 -2.12 -0.88 -13.54
C ILE A 40 -1.88 -1.08 -15.04
N GLY A 41 -0.63 -1.22 -15.48
CA GLY A 41 -0.29 -1.52 -16.88
C GLY A 41 -0.87 -2.84 -17.39
N LEU A 42 -1.11 -3.81 -16.51
CA LEU A 42 -1.79 -5.07 -16.81
C LEU A 42 -3.33 -4.96 -16.77
N GLY A 43 -3.87 -3.76 -16.55
CA GLY A 43 -5.32 -3.49 -16.54
C GLY A 43 -6.00 -3.73 -15.19
N TRP A 44 -5.26 -3.92 -14.09
CA TRP A 44 -5.84 -4.08 -12.75
C TRP A 44 -6.23 -2.71 -12.16
N ARG A 45 -7.36 -2.65 -11.49
CA ARG A 45 -7.78 -1.48 -10.72
C ARG A 45 -7.10 -1.50 -9.37
N VAL A 46 -6.05 -0.68 -9.24
CA VAL A 46 -5.26 -0.53 -8.01
C VAL A 46 -5.62 0.78 -7.34
N GLY A 47 -5.94 0.72 -6.04
CA GLY A 47 -6.11 1.91 -5.20
C GLY A 47 -5.08 1.96 -4.08
N ILE A 48 -4.87 3.16 -3.54
CA ILE A 48 -4.03 3.39 -2.36
C ILE A 48 -4.90 4.00 -1.26
N LEU A 49 -4.76 3.48 -0.04
CA LEU A 49 -5.33 4.07 1.18
C LEU A 49 -4.19 4.44 2.11
N ASP A 50 -3.98 5.74 2.30
CA ASP A 50 -3.08 6.23 3.33
C ASP A 50 -3.82 6.22 4.68
N LEU A 51 -3.20 5.70 5.74
CA LEU A 51 -3.84 5.66 7.07
C LEU A 51 -3.77 7.02 7.77
N THR A 52 -2.69 7.78 7.55
CA THR A 52 -2.45 9.11 8.11
C THR A 52 -2.08 10.11 7.02
N ASP A 53 -1.99 11.40 7.35
CA ASP A 53 -1.48 12.43 6.43
C ASP A 53 0.07 12.50 6.39
N GLY A 54 0.75 11.76 7.26
CA GLY A 54 2.22 11.74 7.36
C GLY A 54 2.83 13.00 7.99
N GLU A 55 2.04 13.97 8.43
CA GLU A 55 2.53 15.23 8.99
C GLU A 55 2.35 15.31 10.53
N PRO A 56 3.15 16.10 11.26
CA PRO A 56 4.16 17.05 10.75
C PRO A 56 5.51 16.41 10.38
N THR A 57 6.17 16.96 9.37
CA THR A 57 7.56 16.63 9.01
C THR A 57 8.42 17.89 8.95
N PRO A 58 9.77 17.79 8.95
CA PRO A 58 10.64 18.97 9.03
C PRO A 58 10.46 19.99 7.90
N PHE A 59 10.10 19.55 6.69
CA PHE A 59 9.98 20.39 5.49
C PHE A 59 8.62 20.27 4.80
N GLY A 60 7.67 19.57 5.42
CA GLY A 60 6.32 19.37 4.92
C GLY A 60 5.27 20.08 5.77
N ASP A 61 4.08 20.13 5.22
CA ASP A 61 2.83 20.52 5.86
C ASP A 61 1.68 19.76 5.18
N PRO A 62 0.47 19.72 5.78
CA PRO A 62 -0.63 18.94 5.21
C PRO A 62 -1.03 19.33 3.78
N VAL A 63 -0.88 20.62 3.40
CA VAL A 63 -1.23 21.11 2.06
C VAL A 63 -0.20 20.66 1.03
N THR A 64 1.08 20.84 1.36
CA THR A 64 2.21 20.38 0.55
C THR A 64 2.15 18.88 0.37
N ARG A 65 2.01 18.11 1.46
CA ARG A 65 1.93 16.64 1.40
C ARG A 65 0.77 16.16 0.55
N ALA A 66 -0.41 16.76 0.67
CA ALA A 66 -1.56 16.42 -0.16
C ALA A 66 -1.34 16.73 -1.65
N ALA A 67 -0.60 17.80 -1.98
CA ALA A 67 -0.24 18.12 -3.36
C ALA A 67 0.75 17.09 -3.92
N GLU A 68 1.80 16.74 -3.17
CA GLU A 68 2.79 15.72 -3.52
C GLU A 68 2.14 14.36 -3.73
N THR A 69 1.24 13.95 -2.81
CA THR A 69 0.46 12.71 -2.90
C THR A 69 -0.38 12.63 -4.18
N ARG A 70 -1.04 13.74 -4.57
CA ARG A 70 -1.78 13.79 -5.84
C ARG A 70 -0.86 13.65 -7.04
N ALA A 71 0.29 14.34 -7.04
CA ALA A 71 1.27 14.25 -8.13
C ALA A 71 1.83 12.83 -8.26
N ALA A 72 2.18 12.17 -7.15
CA ALA A 72 2.65 10.79 -7.12
C ALA A 72 1.58 9.81 -7.64
N SER A 73 0.31 10.02 -7.27
CA SER A 73 -0.80 9.21 -7.78
C SER A 73 -0.94 9.32 -9.30
N VAL A 74 -0.78 10.52 -9.86
CA VAL A 74 -0.80 10.74 -11.31
C VAL A 74 0.39 10.04 -11.97
N ALA A 75 1.60 10.16 -11.41
CA ALA A 75 2.79 9.51 -11.95
C ALA A 75 2.66 7.97 -11.99
N LEU A 76 2.05 7.36 -10.96
CA LEU A 76 1.78 5.92 -10.92
C LEU A 76 0.59 5.48 -11.78
N GLY A 77 -0.29 6.40 -12.20
CA GLY A 77 -1.55 6.07 -12.86
C GLY A 77 -2.66 5.62 -11.91
N VAL A 78 -2.53 5.88 -10.62
CA VAL A 78 -3.53 5.54 -9.60
C VAL A 78 -4.72 6.47 -9.70
N THR A 79 -5.92 5.92 -9.88
CA THR A 79 -7.17 6.69 -10.04
C THR A 79 -8.02 6.74 -8.77
N TRP A 80 -7.74 5.89 -7.79
CA TRP A 80 -8.39 5.89 -6.49
C TRP A 80 -7.35 6.00 -5.37
N ARG A 81 -7.39 7.09 -4.64
CA ARG A 81 -6.59 7.27 -3.43
C ARG A 81 -7.39 8.04 -2.39
N GLU A 82 -7.42 7.53 -1.17
CA GLU A 82 -8.07 8.18 -0.03
C GLU A 82 -7.12 8.18 1.18
N ASN A 83 -7.44 9.03 2.15
CA ASN A 83 -6.78 9.06 3.45
C ASN A 83 -7.79 8.72 4.53
N LEU A 84 -7.43 7.81 5.45
CA LEU A 84 -8.31 7.38 6.52
C LEU A 84 -8.45 8.42 7.64
N GLY A 85 -7.52 9.39 7.70
CA GLY A 85 -7.56 10.49 8.66
C GLY A 85 -7.12 10.11 10.07
N LEU A 86 -6.38 9.02 10.24
CA LEU A 86 -5.80 8.65 11.53
C LEU A 86 -4.60 9.56 11.85
N ARG A 87 -4.31 9.68 13.15
CA ARG A 87 -3.27 10.61 13.60
C ARG A 87 -1.88 10.03 13.35
N ASN A 88 -1.05 10.76 12.60
CA ASN A 88 0.36 10.42 12.35
C ASN A 88 1.17 10.35 13.68
N ARG A 89 2.11 9.40 13.77
CA ARG A 89 2.95 9.09 14.94
C ARG A 89 2.20 8.54 16.15
N PHE A 90 0.89 8.37 16.03
CA PHE A 90 0.00 7.85 17.08
C PHE A 90 -0.91 6.77 16.52
N LEU A 91 -0.45 6.10 15.46
CA LEU A 91 -1.23 5.03 14.85
C LEU A 91 -1.32 3.84 15.81
N GLU A 92 -2.54 3.47 16.15
CA GLU A 92 -2.86 2.34 17.01
C GLU A 92 -4.00 1.51 16.39
N PRO A 93 -4.00 0.19 16.53
CA PRO A 93 -5.06 -0.68 16.03
C PRO A 93 -6.30 -0.66 16.95
N THR A 94 -6.83 0.56 17.24
CA THR A 94 -8.00 0.75 18.09
C THR A 94 -9.26 0.13 17.46
N LEU A 95 -10.30 -0.10 18.27
CA LEU A 95 -11.58 -0.61 17.76
C LEU A 95 -12.23 0.37 16.78
N GLU A 96 -12.10 1.67 17.01
CA GLU A 96 -12.59 2.70 16.12
C GLU A 96 -11.88 2.67 14.77
N ALA A 97 -10.54 2.75 14.76
CA ALA A 97 -9.73 2.67 13.54
C ALA A 97 -10.02 1.38 12.74
N ARG A 98 -10.20 0.26 13.45
CA ARG A 98 -10.56 -1.03 12.85
C ARG A 98 -11.92 -0.98 12.17
N GLY A 99 -12.93 -0.35 12.80
CA GLY A 99 -14.25 -0.16 12.23
C GLY A 99 -14.22 0.72 10.98
N LEU A 100 -13.48 1.83 11.02
CA LEU A 100 -13.30 2.73 9.87
C LEU A 100 -12.67 1.98 8.69
N LEU A 101 -11.56 1.29 8.90
CA LEU A 101 -10.88 0.53 7.84
C LEU A 101 -11.74 -0.63 7.32
N ALA A 102 -12.43 -1.36 8.19
CA ALA A 102 -13.36 -2.42 7.77
C ALA A 102 -14.50 -1.88 6.90
N GLY A 103 -14.99 -0.66 7.20
CA GLY A 103 -15.98 0.05 6.37
C GLY A 103 -15.43 0.35 4.96
N VAL A 104 -14.19 0.82 4.85
CA VAL A 104 -13.53 1.03 3.55
C VAL A 104 -13.43 -0.29 2.78
N LEU A 105 -12.96 -1.38 3.42
CA LEU A 105 -12.85 -2.70 2.77
C LEU A 105 -14.19 -3.20 2.24
N ARG A 106 -15.29 -2.96 2.97
CA ARG A 106 -16.65 -3.31 2.51
C ARG A 106 -17.12 -2.44 1.34
N ARG A 107 -16.69 -1.19 1.28
CA ARG A 107 -17.05 -0.25 0.22
C ARG A 107 -16.29 -0.55 -1.08
N VAL A 108 -14.96 -0.64 -1.02
CA VAL A 108 -14.12 -0.80 -2.23
C VAL A 108 -13.89 -2.25 -2.64
N ARG A 109 -14.18 -3.22 -1.76
CA ARG A 109 -14.22 -4.67 -2.02
C ARG A 109 -12.97 -5.22 -2.74
N PRO A 110 -11.76 -4.96 -2.27
CA PRO A 110 -10.54 -5.36 -2.97
C PRO A 110 -10.35 -6.87 -2.88
N LYS A 111 -9.95 -7.47 -3.99
CA LYS A 111 -9.62 -8.90 -4.02
C LYS A 111 -8.38 -9.20 -3.17
N TRP A 112 -7.36 -8.36 -3.28
CA TRP A 112 -6.09 -8.47 -2.54
C TRP A 112 -5.77 -7.17 -1.80
N LEU A 113 -5.17 -7.33 -0.62
CA LEU A 113 -4.58 -6.25 0.16
C LEU A 113 -3.06 -6.33 0.08
N PHE A 114 -2.43 -5.18 0.04
CA PHE A 114 -1.00 -5.03 0.30
C PHE A 114 -0.84 -4.16 1.55
N ALA A 115 -0.07 -4.66 2.51
CA ALA A 115 0.18 -4.04 3.81
C ALA A 115 1.69 -3.89 4.02
N PRO A 116 2.16 -3.02 4.92
CA PRO A 116 3.55 -3.02 5.35
C PRO A 116 3.95 -4.39 5.92
N TYR A 117 5.23 -4.69 5.91
CA TYR A 117 5.76 -5.85 6.62
C TYR A 117 5.55 -5.67 8.13
N TRP A 118 5.30 -6.76 8.84
CA TRP A 118 4.93 -6.73 10.27
C TRP A 118 6.07 -6.44 11.25
N GLU A 119 7.30 -6.34 10.77
CA GLU A 119 8.48 -5.91 11.51
C GLU A 119 9.05 -4.66 10.85
N ASP A 120 9.22 -3.61 11.61
CA ASP A 120 9.78 -2.34 11.14
C ASP A 120 10.33 -1.55 12.33
N ALA A 121 11.28 -0.63 12.06
CA ALA A 121 11.75 0.31 13.06
C ALA A 121 10.74 1.44 13.32
N HIS A 122 9.81 1.70 12.39
CA HIS A 122 8.78 2.71 12.56
C HIS A 122 7.54 2.12 13.26
N PRO A 123 7.16 2.63 14.45
CA PRO A 123 6.02 2.08 15.21
C PRO A 123 4.70 2.11 14.43
N ASP A 124 4.43 3.17 13.65
CA ASP A 124 3.20 3.28 12.86
C ASP A 124 3.11 2.19 11.79
N HIS A 125 4.24 1.70 11.23
CA HIS A 125 4.23 0.62 10.25
C HIS A 125 3.79 -0.70 10.88
N VAL A 126 4.31 -1.00 12.07
CA VAL A 126 3.90 -2.19 12.84
C VAL A 126 2.42 -2.11 13.22
N ALA A 127 1.97 -0.95 13.72
CA ALA A 127 0.58 -0.72 14.09
C ALA A 127 -0.36 -0.81 12.88
N ALA A 128 0.06 -0.29 11.71
CA ALA A 128 -0.69 -0.39 10.46
C ALA A 128 -0.96 -1.83 10.07
N THR A 129 0.05 -2.69 10.11
CA THR A 129 -0.12 -4.12 9.76
C THR A 129 -1.12 -4.79 10.70
N GLN A 130 -1.02 -4.56 12.00
CA GLN A 130 -1.96 -5.10 12.99
C GLN A 130 -3.39 -4.60 12.74
N LEU A 131 -3.55 -3.32 12.43
CA LEU A 131 -4.83 -2.71 12.09
C LEU A 131 -5.44 -3.33 10.82
N ILE A 132 -4.66 -3.50 9.77
CA ILE A 132 -5.10 -4.03 8.47
C ILE A 132 -5.58 -5.48 8.64
N GLU A 133 -4.79 -6.34 9.29
CA GLU A 133 -5.15 -7.74 9.52
C GLU A 133 -6.43 -7.86 10.37
N ALA A 134 -6.56 -7.04 11.41
CA ALA A 134 -7.74 -7.01 12.25
C ALA A 134 -8.98 -6.48 11.51
N ALA A 135 -8.84 -5.44 10.70
CA ALA A 135 -9.94 -4.88 9.90
C ALA A 135 -10.39 -5.85 8.79
N ARG A 136 -9.45 -6.59 8.16
CA ARG A 136 -9.79 -7.67 7.22
C ARG A 136 -10.70 -8.71 7.88
N PHE A 137 -10.40 -9.11 9.11
CA PHE A 137 -11.27 -10.04 9.84
C PHE A 137 -12.64 -9.43 10.11
N TRP A 138 -12.70 -8.17 10.55
CA TRP A 138 -13.95 -7.50 10.86
C TRP A 138 -14.83 -7.28 9.64
N SER A 139 -14.25 -6.97 8.50
CA SER A 139 -15.00 -6.69 7.27
C SER A 139 -15.90 -7.84 6.80
N LYS A 140 -15.63 -9.10 7.23
CA LYS A 140 -16.48 -10.26 6.90
C LYS A 140 -17.63 -10.49 7.87
N LEU A 141 -17.68 -9.82 9.03
CA LEU A 141 -18.69 -10.09 10.07
C LEU A 141 -20.10 -9.76 9.58
N THR A 142 -21.01 -10.73 9.62
CA THR A 142 -22.39 -10.59 9.14
C THR A 142 -23.33 -9.96 10.16
N LYS A 143 -23.02 -10.10 11.47
CA LYS A 143 -23.79 -9.52 12.58
C LYS A 143 -22.95 -8.43 13.24
N SER A 144 -22.92 -7.25 12.63
CA SER A 144 -22.18 -6.09 13.12
C SER A 144 -22.82 -4.81 12.63
N ASP A 145 -22.59 -3.70 13.32
CA ASP A 145 -23.05 -2.36 12.96
C ASP A 145 -22.14 -1.67 11.92
N LEU A 146 -21.18 -2.40 11.36
CA LEU A 146 -20.26 -1.88 10.34
C LEU A 146 -21.03 -1.51 9.06
N PRO A 147 -20.70 -0.38 8.43
CA PRO A 147 -21.36 0.04 7.20
C PRO A 147 -21.07 -0.92 6.03
N GLY A 148 -22.01 -1.04 5.11
CA GLY A 148 -21.88 -1.84 3.90
C GLY A 148 -22.09 -3.35 4.12
N GLU A 149 -22.20 -4.08 3.00
CA GLU A 149 -22.34 -5.52 2.99
C GLU A 149 -21.04 -6.22 3.40
N PRO A 150 -21.11 -7.32 4.15
CA PRO A 150 -19.92 -8.09 4.54
C PRO A 150 -19.04 -8.46 3.34
N PHE A 151 -17.76 -8.32 3.50
CA PHE A 151 -16.78 -8.64 2.47
C PHE A 151 -15.47 -9.13 3.11
N HIS A 152 -14.76 -10.04 2.45
CA HIS A 152 -13.47 -10.54 2.93
C HIS A 152 -12.45 -10.55 1.81
N PRO A 153 -11.46 -9.65 1.83
CA PRO A 153 -10.33 -9.72 0.91
C PRO A 153 -9.65 -11.10 0.97
N SER A 154 -9.41 -11.70 -0.19
CA SER A 154 -8.98 -13.11 -0.24
C SER A 154 -7.54 -13.33 0.24
N ARG A 155 -6.66 -12.32 0.08
CA ARG A 155 -5.24 -12.40 0.44
C ARG A 155 -4.74 -11.10 1.02
N VAL A 156 -3.72 -11.19 1.90
CA VAL A 156 -2.86 -10.08 2.31
C VAL A 156 -1.43 -10.43 1.92
N PHE A 157 -0.81 -9.55 1.15
CA PHE A 157 0.61 -9.55 0.87
C PHE A 157 1.26 -8.39 1.63
N HIS A 158 2.55 -8.52 1.93
CA HIS A 158 3.28 -7.52 2.67
C HIS A 158 4.47 -7.04 1.84
N TYR A 159 4.59 -5.72 1.70
CA TYR A 159 5.75 -5.05 1.10
C TYR A 159 6.72 -4.59 2.20
N TYR A 160 7.99 -4.49 1.88
CA TYR A 160 9.01 -4.03 2.83
C TYR A 160 9.14 -2.51 2.76
N CYS A 161 9.15 -1.87 3.95
CA CYS A 161 9.33 -0.44 4.08
C CYS A 161 10.81 -0.09 4.30
N VAL A 162 11.17 1.17 4.07
CA VAL A 162 12.56 1.65 4.03
C VAL A 162 13.27 1.69 5.39
N HIS A 163 12.54 1.59 6.50
CA HIS A 163 13.12 1.62 7.84
C HIS A 163 13.56 0.24 8.34
N LEU A 164 13.19 -0.83 7.65
CA LEU A 164 13.63 -2.19 7.99
C LEU A 164 15.13 -2.33 7.75
N LYS A 165 15.90 -2.71 8.78
CA LYS A 165 17.36 -2.79 8.72
C LYS A 165 17.88 -4.20 8.45
N HIS A 166 17.04 -5.21 8.54
CA HIS A 166 17.36 -6.58 8.13
C HIS A 166 16.37 -7.02 7.07
N VAL A 167 16.83 -7.89 6.19
CA VAL A 167 15.98 -8.41 5.11
C VAL A 167 15.46 -9.77 5.54
N ALA A 168 14.14 -9.84 5.79
CA ALA A 168 13.46 -11.11 5.91
C ALA A 168 13.41 -11.79 4.54
N GLN A 169 13.38 -13.12 4.51
CA GLN A 169 13.27 -13.86 3.26
C GLN A 169 11.90 -13.59 2.62
N PRO A 170 11.86 -13.04 1.38
CA PRO A 170 10.60 -12.80 0.69
C PRO A 170 9.98 -14.13 0.23
N ALA A 171 8.65 -14.15 0.12
CA ALA A 171 7.94 -15.27 -0.48
C ALA A 171 8.03 -15.25 -2.01
N PHE A 172 8.13 -14.05 -2.60
CA PHE A 172 8.37 -13.83 -4.03
C PHE A 172 8.95 -12.44 -4.28
N VAL A 173 9.55 -12.27 -5.45
CA VAL A 173 10.03 -10.98 -5.97
C VAL A 173 9.34 -10.73 -7.28
N LEU A 174 8.81 -9.52 -7.47
CA LEU A 174 8.19 -9.10 -8.72
C LEU A 174 9.20 -8.32 -9.56
N ASP A 175 9.40 -8.73 -10.81
CA ASP A 175 10.17 -7.96 -11.77
C ASP A 175 9.47 -6.63 -12.09
N ILE A 176 10.17 -5.52 -11.84
CA ILE A 176 9.72 -4.15 -12.08
C ILE A 176 10.66 -3.39 -13.02
N SER A 177 11.47 -4.12 -13.81
CA SER A 177 12.53 -3.51 -14.65
C SER A 177 11.98 -2.41 -15.54
N ASP A 178 10.83 -2.63 -16.18
CA ASP A 178 10.18 -1.66 -17.06
C ASP A 178 9.46 -0.54 -16.30
N GLN A 179 9.16 -0.73 -15.02
CA GLN A 179 8.42 0.22 -14.17
C GLN A 179 9.30 1.04 -13.23
N TRP A 180 10.60 0.76 -13.21
CA TRP A 180 11.51 1.47 -12.31
C TRP A 180 11.45 2.99 -12.46
N GLN A 181 11.41 3.51 -13.70
CA GLN A 181 11.35 4.95 -13.92
C GLN A 181 10.05 5.56 -13.40
N VAL A 182 8.91 4.91 -13.61
CA VAL A 182 7.60 5.34 -13.08
C VAL A 182 7.62 5.41 -11.56
N LYS A 183 8.21 4.40 -10.89
CA LYS A 183 8.43 4.41 -9.44
C LYS A 183 9.29 5.59 -9.01
N ALA A 184 10.42 5.82 -9.68
CA ALA A 184 11.34 6.90 -9.34
C ALA A 184 10.68 8.27 -9.49
N ASP A 185 9.91 8.48 -10.57
CA ASP A 185 9.17 9.72 -10.83
C ASP A 185 8.10 9.97 -9.76
N ALA A 186 7.38 8.93 -9.33
CA ALA A 186 6.39 9.04 -8.26
C ALA A 186 7.03 9.41 -6.91
N ILE A 187 8.17 8.82 -6.56
CA ILE A 187 8.91 9.15 -5.34
C ILE A 187 9.44 10.59 -5.40
N ALA A 188 9.93 11.03 -6.57
CA ALA A 188 10.43 12.39 -6.75
C ALA A 188 9.36 13.47 -6.54
N CYS A 189 8.07 13.13 -6.63
CA CYS A 189 6.97 14.05 -6.30
C CYS A 189 6.97 14.48 -4.82
N TYR A 190 7.53 13.68 -3.92
CA TYR A 190 7.62 13.99 -2.49
C TYR A 190 8.88 14.78 -2.15
N ALA A 191 9.04 15.96 -2.76
CA ALA A 191 10.22 16.80 -2.60
C ALA A 191 10.45 17.22 -1.14
N SER A 192 9.38 17.54 -0.39
CA SER A 192 9.45 17.88 1.03
C SER A 192 10.05 16.75 1.88
N GLN A 193 9.93 15.49 1.42
CA GLN A 193 10.40 14.32 2.16
C GLN A 193 11.80 13.87 1.75
N PHE A 194 12.18 14.00 0.48
CA PHE A 194 13.39 13.33 -0.02
C PHE A 194 14.42 14.27 -0.63
N THR A 195 14.05 15.51 -0.95
CA THR A 195 14.94 16.46 -1.62
C THR A 195 15.17 17.73 -0.81
N THR A 196 14.11 18.40 -0.38
CA THR A 196 14.21 19.71 0.31
C THR A 196 15.06 19.59 1.58
N GLY A 197 16.11 20.39 1.67
CA GLY A 197 17.04 20.41 2.80
C GLY A 197 17.92 19.16 2.95
N LYS A 198 18.00 18.31 1.93
CA LYS A 198 18.72 17.03 1.95
C LYS A 198 19.85 16.92 0.91
N ASP A 199 20.27 18.03 0.32
CA ASP A 199 21.33 18.05 -0.71
C ASP A 199 22.67 17.44 -0.25
N HIS A 200 22.90 17.39 1.07
CA HIS A 200 24.09 16.81 1.70
C HIS A 200 23.99 15.29 1.95
N VAL A 201 22.82 14.69 1.71
CA VAL A 201 22.60 13.25 1.97
C VAL A 201 23.02 12.44 0.75
N VAL A 202 24.15 11.74 0.84
CA VAL A 202 24.69 10.89 -0.21
C VAL A 202 24.94 9.49 0.36
N PRO A 203 24.50 8.42 -0.30
CA PRO A 203 23.61 8.39 -1.46
C PRO A 203 22.21 8.92 -1.14
N SER A 204 21.53 9.47 -2.15
CA SER A 204 20.15 9.94 -2.02
C SER A 204 19.18 8.79 -1.71
N MET A 205 17.94 9.12 -1.33
CA MET A 205 16.90 8.09 -1.13
C MET A 205 16.67 7.29 -2.43
N LEU A 206 16.60 7.95 -3.58
CA LEU A 206 16.42 7.27 -4.86
C LEU A 206 17.59 6.37 -5.22
N ASP A 207 18.83 6.76 -4.91
CA ASP A 207 20.00 5.89 -5.15
C ASP A 207 19.91 4.62 -4.31
N ARG A 208 19.57 4.74 -3.04
CA ARG A 208 19.42 3.57 -2.13
C ARG A 208 18.34 2.62 -2.61
N LEU A 209 17.18 3.16 -3.01
CA LEU A 209 16.07 2.35 -3.52
C LEU A 209 16.41 1.68 -4.86
N ARG A 210 17.19 2.36 -5.73
CA ARG A 210 17.67 1.76 -6.97
C ARG A 210 18.60 0.59 -6.69
N ASP A 211 19.53 0.75 -5.76
CA ASP A 211 20.48 -0.29 -5.39
C ASP A 211 19.75 -1.49 -4.76
N GLU A 212 18.74 -1.25 -3.93
CA GLU A 212 17.89 -2.29 -3.34
C GLU A 212 17.08 -3.02 -4.42
N ALA A 213 16.43 -2.28 -5.32
CA ALA A 213 15.68 -2.89 -6.43
C ALA A 213 16.61 -3.70 -7.37
N ALA A 214 17.83 -3.23 -7.62
CA ALA A 214 18.85 -3.96 -8.39
C ALA A 214 19.29 -5.24 -7.68
N TYR A 215 19.44 -5.21 -6.35
CA TYR A 215 19.74 -6.40 -5.56
C TYR A 215 18.66 -7.46 -5.74
N TRP A 216 17.38 -7.08 -5.58
CA TRP A 216 16.26 -8.00 -5.74
C TRP A 216 16.09 -8.48 -7.18
N GLY A 217 16.31 -7.60 -8.17
CA GLY A 217 16.30 -7.97 -9.59
C GLY A 217 17.36 -9.02 -9.90
N LYS A 218 18.59 -8.86 -9.37
CA LYS A 218 19.66 -9.85 -9.49
C LYS A 218 19.23 -11.23 -8.99
N MET A 219 18.47 -11.31 -7.90
CA MET A 219 18.04 -12.59 -7.31
C MET A 219 17.09 -13.38 -8.19
N ILE A 220 16.40 -12.71 -9.13
CA ILE A 220 15.45 -13.33 -10.07
C ILE A 220 15.90 -13.21 -11.53
N GLY A 221 17.15 -12.77 -11.79
CA GLY A 221 17.70 -12.67 -13.13
C GLY A 221 17.17 -11.49 -13.96
N THR A 222 16.66 -10.43 -13.31
CA THR A 222 16.14 -9.21 -13.95
C THR A 222 16.92 -7.98 -13.49
N ARG A 223 16.63 -6.81 -14.08
CA ARG A 223 17.33 -5.58 -13.72
C ARG A 223 16.90 -5.02 -12.37
N TYR A 224 15.59 -4.99 -12.11
CA TYR A 224 15.02 -4.47 -10.89
C TYR A 224 13.89 -5.36 -10.39
N GLY A 225 13.80 -5.56 -9.07
CA GLY A 225 12.76 -6.34 -8.42
C GLY A 225 12.21 -5.65 -7.18
N GLU A 226 10.99 -5.99 -6.82
CA GLU A 226 10.38 -5.63 -5.54
C GLU A 226 10.00 -6.91 -4.77
N PRO A 227 10.46 -7.04 -3.51
CA PRO A 227 10.21 -8.23 -2.69
C PRO A 227 8.86 -8.14 -1.97
N PHE A 228 8.21 -9.29 -1.83
CA PHE A 228 6.95 -9.43 -1.11
C PHE A 228 6.95 -10.69 -0.26
N THR A 229 6.15 -10.67 0.80
CA THR A 229 5.90 -11.85 1.62
C THR A 229 4.42 -12.00 1.96
N SER A 230 4.05 -13.11 2.60
CA SER A 230 2.71 -13.38 3.09
C SER A 230 2.78 -14.28 4.33
N ARG A 231 1.88 -14.05 5.28
CA ARG A 231 1.68 -14.99 6.40
C ARG A 231 0.91 -16.26 5.99
N GLU A 232 0.18 -16.16 4.88
CA GLU A 232 -0.62 -17.26 4.35
C GLU A 232 0.13 -17.94 3.19
N PRO A 233 0.04 -19.27 3.04
CA PRO A 233 0.60 -19.97 1.89
C PRO A 233 0.05 -19.38 0.57
N ILE A 234 0.93 -19.20 -0.42
CA ILE A 234 0.57 -18.73 -1.74
C ILE A 234 0.15 -19.94 -2.57
N ALA A 235 -1.14 -20.00 -2.93
CA ALA A 235 -1.65 -21.06 -3.81
C ALA A 235 -1.38 -20.73 -5.27
N LEU A 236 -0.76 -21.64 -5.99
CA LEU A 236 -0.56 -21.57 -7.44
C LEU A 236 -1.44 -22.61 -8.12
N THR A 237 -2.06 -22.24 -9.23
CA THR A 237 -2.86 -23.18 -10.05
C THR A 237 -1.97 -23.98 -11.00
N ASP A 238 -0.83 -23.43 -11.37
CA ASP A 238 0.19 -24.06 -12.20
C ASP A 238 1.57 -23.41 -11.96
N LEU A 239 2.64 -24.02 -12.45
CA LEU A 239 4.01 -23.53 -12.33
C LEU A 239 4.54 -22.87 -13.61
N THR A 240 3.75 -22.79 -14.66
CA THR A 240 4.23 -22.34 -16.00
C THR A 240 4.52 -20.84 -16.07
N ARG A 241 4.12 -20.07 -15.05
CA ARG A 241 4.36 -18.63 -14.95
C ARG A 241 5.46 -18.25 -13.94
N LEU A 242 6.14 -19.23 -13.39
CA LEU A 242 7.37 -18.98 -12.63
C LEU A 242 8.52 -18.76 -13.61
N ILE A 243 9.29 -17.72 -13.40
CA ILE A 243 10.47 -17.34 -14.19
C ILE A 243 11.74 -17.79 -13.50
#